data_42f6ce9675d4c9cccd952a84ed2e6311
#
_entry.id   42f6ce9675d4c9cccd952a84ed2e6311
#
_cell.length_a   1.000
_cell.length_b   1.000
_cell.length_c   1.000
_cell.angle_alpha   90.00
_cell.angle_beta   90.00
_cell.angle_gamma   90.00
#
_symmetry.space_group_name_H-M   'P 1'
#
loop_
_entity.id
_entity.type
_entity.pdbx_description
1 polymer ?
#
loop_
_entity_poly.entity_id
_entity_poly.type
_entity_poly.pdbx_seq_one_letter_code
_entity_poly.pdbx_strand_id
1 'polypeptide(L)'
;LTPAGQHIEVNASLPVRVEIVEVSPVASGTDVGPSAVGFAELGVGTHLEWIRTPAVDTPADTPVAVVLSRERVDPLNRWRSDPERVMRREFSLTSPFELTGTATIRVDARASDTDLNTLLGNSGAVASRRLTGDPNSRGIFATDGDPSSAWATPFGTPVGSELDLTATKDGIDSFSLQQPLDEFHSLIVAIRITQGDRSFDTEVGHPDEQGRSLVALPEPVSKGPFTLTITRVAERTTIDRRYGEPTILPAAI
;
A
#
# COMPACT_ATOMS: atom_id res chain seq x y z
N LEU A 1 13.77 -15.76 20.99
CA LEU A 1 12.75 -14.76 21.37
C LEU A 1 11.39 -15.21 20.87
N THR A 2 10.34 -15.02 21.65
CA THR A 2 8.98 -15.37 21.29
C THR A 2 8.18 -14.11 20.95
N PRO A 3 7.10 -14.19 20.13
CA PRO A 3 6.24 -13.03 19.83
C PRO A 3 5.62 -12.36 21.07
N ALA A 4 5.47 -13.12 22.17
CA ALA A 4 4.98 -12.61 23.45
C ALA A 4 6.04 -11.87 24.27
N GLY A 5 7.25 -11.76 23.77
CA GLY A 5 8.39 -11.25 24.51
C GLY A 5 9.09 -12.30 25.37
N GLN A 6 10.21 -11.91 25.95
CA GLN A 6 10.98 -12.75 26.85
C GLN A 6 11.61 -11.89 27.94
N HIS A 7 11.43 -12.30 29.17
CA HIS A 7 12.09 -11.65 30.28
C HIS A 7 13.46 -12.28 30.50
N ILE A 8 14.51 -11.46 30.53
CA ILE A 8 15.88 -11.86 30.78
C ILE A 8 16.38 -11.04 31.98
N GLU A 9 16.73 -11.72 33.07
CA GLU A 9 17.32 -11.04 34.22
C GLU A 9 18.79 -10.74 33.93
N VAL A 10 19.15 -9.47 33.97
CA VAL A 10 20.53 -9.02 33.83
C VAL A 10 20.94 -8.28 35.09
N ASN A 11 21.84 -8.87 35.84
CA ASN A 11 22.42 -8.23 37.01
C ASN A 11 23.63 -7.40 36.57
N ALA A 12 23.36 -6.15 36.18
CA ALA A 12 24.40 -5.27 35.67
C ALA A 12 24.47 -3.95 36.46
N SER A 13 25.63 -3.68 37.03
CA SER A 13 26.02 -2.38 37.59
C SER A 13 26.67 -1.47 36.54
N LEU A 14 26.81 -1.90 35.31
CA LEU A 14 27.50 -1.21 34.21
C LEU A 14 26.58 -1.13 32.97
N PRO A 15 26.88 -0.27 31.99
CA PRO A 15 26.14 -0.22 30.72
C PRO A 15 26.05 -1.58 30.06
N VAL A 16 24.84 -1.99 29.69
CA VAL A 16 24.58 -3.28 29.02
C VAL A 16 24.60 -3.06 27.52
N ARG A 17 25.37 -3.88 26.80
CA ARG A 17 25.34 -3.97 25.34
C ARG A 17 24.51 -5.18 24.93
N VAL A 18 23.54 -4.95 24.08
CA VAL A 18 22.75 -6.02 23.47
C VAL A 18 23.22 -6.21 22.04
N GLU A 19 23.54 -7.44 21.67
CA GLU A 19 23.98 -7.80 20.32
C GLU A 19 23.07 -8.90 19.77
N ILE A 20 22.59 -8.70 18.53
CA ILE A 20 21.80 -9.69 17.82
C ILE A 20 22.78 -10.62 17.13
N VAL A 21 22.91 -11.86 17.60
CA VAL A 21 23.85 -12.85 17.08
C VAL A 21 23.25 -13.78 16.05
N GLU A 22 21.91 -13.94 16.07
CA GLU A 22 21.22 -14.85 15.16
C GLU A 22 19.80 -14.36 14.90
N VAL A 23 19.32 -14.50 13.67
CA VAL A 23 17.97 -14.12 13.25
C VAL A 23 17.35 -15.26 12.46
N SER A 24 16.10 -15.58 12.77
CA SER A 24 15.30 -16.45 11.92
C SER A 24 14.63 -15.59 10.84
N PRO A 25 14.94 -15.78 9.55
CA PRO A 25 14.30 -15.03 8.50
C PRO A 25 12.80 -15.36 8.46
N VAL A 26 11.98 -14.32 8.47
CA VAL A 26 10.54 -14.45 8.24
C VAL A 26 10.31 -14.24 6.75
N ALA A 27 9.95 -15.30 6.04
CA ALA A 27 9.47 -15.19 4.68
C ALA A 27 8.09 -14.51 4.70
N SER A 28 8.02 -13.23 4.40
CA SER A 28 6.76 -12.59 4.06
C SER A 28 6.53 -12.80 2.56
N GLY A 29 5.50 -13.51 2.25
CA GLY A 29 5.01 -14.09 0.97
C GLY A 29 5.47 -13.55 -0.40
N THR A 30 6.14 -12.43 -0.54
CA THR A 30 6.60 -11.89 -1.83
C THR A 30 7.94 -11.15 -1.77
N ASP A 31 8.49 -10.88 -0.60
CA ASP A 31 9.78 -10.22 -0.48
C ASP A 31 10.88 -11.25 -0.19
N VAL A 32 11.61 -11.61 -1.24
CA VAL A 32 12.84 -12.40 -1.14
C VAL A 32 13.98 -11.42 -0.90
N GLY A 33 14.22 -11.07 0.34
CA GLY A 33 15.33 -10.18 0.70
C GLY A 33 15.62 -10.22 2.21
N PRO A 34 16.76 -9.69 2.66
CA PRO A 34 17.06 -9.61 4.08
C PRO A 34 16.00 -8.75 4.78
N SER A 35 15.25 -9.37 5.68
CA SER A 35 14.27 -8.65 6.50
C SER A 35 14.98 -7.81 7.55
N ALA A 36 14.51 -6.59 7.76
CA ALA A 36 14.97 -5.75 8.85
C ALA A 36 14.57 -6.39 10.20
N VAL A 37 15.50 -6.40 11.14
CA VAL A 37 15.30 -6.91 12.49
C VAL A 37 15.43 -5.77 13.48
N GLY A 38 14.56 -5.75 14.48
CA GLY A 38 14.58 -4.74 15.53
C GLY A 38 13.88 -5.22 16.79
N PHE A 39 14.06 -4.48 17.86
CA PHE A 39 13.31 -4.67 19.09
C PHE A 39 12.05 -3.80 19.03
N ALA A 40 10.90 -4.41 19.31
CA ALA A 40 9.66 -3.64 19.50
C ALA A 40 9.72 -2.82 20.79
N GLU A 41 10.34 -3.41 21.83
CA GLU A 41 10.54 -2.79 23.13
C GLU A 41 11.71 -3.44 23.83
N LEU A 42 12.54 -2.65 24.50
CA LEU A 42 13.63 -3.08 25.37
C LEU A 42 13.39 -2.46 26.75
N GLY A 43 12.70 -3.22 27.61
CA GLY A 43 12.44 -2.80 29.00
C GLY A 43 13.66 -3.03 29.87
N VAL A 44 14.60 -2.12 29.88
CA VAL A 44 15.80 -2.17 30.77
C VAL A 44 15.57 -1.45 32.09
N GLY A 45 14.43 -1.68 32.74
CA GLY A 45 14.17 -1.16 34.07
C GLY A 45 13.92 0.35 34.15
N THR A 46 13.74 1.02 33.03
CA THR A 46 13.30 2.42 33.01
C THR A 46 11.78 2.47 32.93
N HIS A 47 11.14 2.91 34.00
CA HIS A 47 9.80 3.46 33.87
C HIS A 47 9.91 4.69 32.98
N LEU A 48 9.31 4.62 31.77
CA LEU A 48 9.04 5.81 31.01
C LEU A 48 8.01 6.61 31.80
N GLU A 49 8.46 7.58 32.56
CA GLU A 49 7.57 8.61 33.06
C GLU A 49 6.98 9.32 31.85
N TRP A 50 5.66 9.44 31.84
CA TRP A 50 4.97 10.25 30.85
C TRP A 50 5.53 11.68 30.95
N ILE A 51 6.23 12.12 29.92
CA ILE A 51 6.65 13.51 29.83
C ILE A 51 5.37 14.33 29.63
N ARG A 52 4.86 14.87 30.72
CA ARG A 52 3.80 15.87 30.63
C ARG A 52 4.45 17.15 30.12
N THR A 53 3.92 17.63 28.99
CA THR A 53 4.26 19.00 28.57
C THR A 53 3.97 19.93 29.72
N PRO A 54 4.93 20.78 30.15
CA PRO A 54 4.69 21.75 31.23
C PRO A 54 3.49 22.62 30.84
N ALA A 55 2.62 22.90 31.79
CA ALA A 55 1.54 23.85 31.58
C ALA A 55 2.15 25.16 31.14
N VAL A 56 1.85 25.63 29.96
CA VAL A 56 2.29 26.91 29.47
C VAL A 56 1.36 27.95 30.07
N ASP A 57 1.89 28.80 30.94
CA ASP A 57 1.17 29.96 31.44
C ASP A 57 0.95 30.94 30.29
N THR A 58 -0.15 30.78 29.61
CA THR A 58 -0.56 31.70 28.55
C THR A 58 -1.55 32.70 29.13
N PRO A 59 -1.34 34.00 28.94
CA PRO A 59 -2.32 35.02 29.30
C PRO A 59 -3.67 34.71 28.60
N ALA A 60 -4.78 34.99 29.26
CA ALA A 60 -6.14 34.64 28.83
C ALA A 60 -6.50 35.16 27.43
N ASP A 61 -5.86 36.22 26.98
CA ASP A 61 -6.13 36.86 25.68
C ASP A 61 -5.11 36.50 24.59
N THR A 62 -4.23 35.55 24.86
CA THR A 62 -3.22 35.15 23.87
C THR A 62 -3.79 34.06 22.93
N PRO A 63 -3.75 34.26 21.61
CA PRO A 63 -4.13 33.20 20.67
C PRO A 63 -3.25 31.96 20.85
N VAL A 64 -3.84 30.80 21.05
CA VAL A 64 -3.14 29.54 21.20
C VAL A 64 -3.36 28.67 19.97
N ALA A 65 -2.26 28.23 19.35
CA ALA A 65 -2.28 27.22 18.30
C ALA A 65 -1.69 25.92 18.85
N VAL A 66 -2.47 24.84 18.79
CA VAL A 66 -2.02 23.51 19.16
C VAL A 66 -1.79 22.70 17.89
N VAL A 67 -0.54 22.33 17.62
CA VAL A 67 -0.18 21.50 16.47
C VAL A 67 0.14 20.09 16.97
N LEU A 68 -0.72 19.14 16.59
CA LEU A 68 -0.53 17.73 16.90
C LEU A 68 0.00 17.04 15.65
N SER A 69 1.22 16.55 15.71
CA SER A 69 1.85 15.83 14.60
C SER A 69 2.36 14.47 15.04
N ARG A 70 2.36 13.51 14.11
CA ARG A 70 3.10 12.26 14.28
C ARG A 70 4.58 12.54 14.10
N GLU A 71 5.39 12.08 15.05
CA GLU A 71 6.83 12.12 14.89
C GLU A 71 7.28 11.02 13.94
N ARG A 72 8.05 11.39 12.95
CA ARG A 72 8.77 10.47 12.08
C ARG A 72 10.20 10.33 12.58
N VAL A 73 10.70 9.11 12.57
CA VAL A 73 12.13 8.85 12.84
C VAL A 73 13.02 9.57 11.81
N ASP A 74 12.55 9.66 10.56
CA ASP A 74 13.19 10.43 9.51
C ASP A 74 12.13 11.27 8.79
N PRO A 75 12.02 12.56 9.08
CA PRO A 75 11.02 13.43 8.46
C PRO A 75 11.20 13.61 6.95
N LEU A 76 12.39 13.32 6.41
CA LEU A 76 12.67 13.40 4.98
C LEU A 76 12.29 12.12 4.23
N ASN A 77 12.17 11.00 4.93
CA ASN A 77 11.80 9.73 4.33
C ASN A 77 10.29 9.50 4.37
N ARG A 78 9.59 10.00 3.36
CA ARG A 78 8.11 9.87 3.25
C ARG A 78 7.62 8.44 3.06
N TRP A 79 8.51 7.49 2.76
CA TRP A 79 8.18 6.09 2.48
C TRP A 79 8.24 5.20 3.71
N ARG A 80 8.85 5.65 4.81
CA ARG A 80 8.87 4.89 6.06
C ARG A 80 7.55 5.04 6.81
N SER A 81 7.09 3.91 7.35
CA SER A 81 5.97 3.89 8.30
C SER A 81 6.32 4.75 9.51
N ASP A 82 5.34 5.52 10.00
CA ASP A 82 5.52 6.25 11.24
C ASP A 82 5.64 5.25 12.41
N PRO A 83 6.55 5.48 13.38
CA PRO A 83 6.67 4.62 14.55
C PRO A 83 5.41 4.64 15.43
N GLU A 84 4.64 5.72 15.38
CA GLU A 84 3.38 5.84 16.09
C GLU A 84 2.22 5.25 15.30
N ARG A 85 1.62 4.19 15.81
CA ARG A 85 0.38 3.61 15.22
C ARG A 85 -0.85 4.46 15.54
N VAL A 86 -0.89 5.04 16.75
CA VAL A 86 -1.98 5.90 17.22
C VAL A 86 -1.37 7.17 17.77
N MET A 87 -1.80 8.30 17.26
CA MET A 87 -1.40 9.60 17.82
C MET A 87 -2.27 9.90 19.04
N ARG A 88 -1.67 9.83 20.22
CA ARG A 88 -2.33 10.23 21.46
C ARG A 88 -1.48 11.31 22.12
N ARG A 89 -2.10 12.44 22.42
CA ARG A 89 -1.45 13.57 23.11
C ARG A 89 -2.36 14.03 24.23
N GLU A 90 -1.75 14.27 25.38
CA GLU A 90 -2.40 14.88 26.53
C GLU A 90 -1.68 16.18 26.84
N PHE A 91 -2.42 17.26 26.94
CA PHE A 91 -1.90 18.57 27.29
C PHE A 91 -2.93 19.32 28.14
N SER A 92 -2.47 20.26 28.93
CA SER A 92 -3.33 21.08 29.76
C SER A 92 -3.26 22.53 29.30
N LEU A 93 -4.40 23.16 29.18
CA LEU A 93 -4.51 24.60 28.94
C LEU A 93 -4.90 25.29 30.24
N THR A 94 -4.29 26.41 30.52
CA THR A 94 -4.51 27.18 31.76
C THR A 94 -5.83 27.93 31.79
N SER A 95 -6.43 28.14 30.63
CA SER A 95 -7.70 28.83 30.47
C SER A 95 -8.62 28.00 29.52
N PRO A 96 -9.95 28.13 29.67
CA PRO A 96 -10.87 27.54 28.70
C PRO A 96 -10.74 28.23 27.35
N PHE A 97 -10.58 27.43 26.29
CA PHE A 97 -10.48 27.93 24.91
C PHE A 97 -11.55 27.25 24.06
N GLU A 98 -12.05 27.98 23.10
CA GLU A 98 -12.82 27.43 21.99
C GLU A 98 -11.83 27.10 20.87
N LEU A 99 -11.71 25.81 20.51
CA LEU A 99 -10.76 25.34 19.49
C LEU A 99 -11.50 25.02 18.20
N THR A 100 -11.04 25.62 17.13
CA THR A 100 -11.37 25.17 15.76
C THR A 100 -10.16 24.41 15.22
N GLY A 101 -10.39 23.32 14.49
CA GLY A 101 -9.27 22.50 14.03
C GLY A 101 -9.43 22.02 12.59
N THR A 102 -8.29 21.82 11.95
CA THR A 102 -8.18 21.08 10.69
C THR A 102 -7.34 19.83 10.93
N ALA A 103 -7.67 18.73 10.27
CA ALA A 103 -6.89 17.50 10.34
C ALA A 103 -6.44 17.10 8.93
N THR A 104 -5.17 16.73 8.80
CA THR A 104 -4.65 16.09 7.60
C THR A 104 -4.45 14.62 7.91
N ILE A 105 -5.08 13.75 7.13
CA ILE A 105 -4.95 12.31 7.25
C ILE A 105 -4.00 11.83 6.15
N ARG A 106 -3.03 10.99 6.54
CA ARG A 106 -2.20 10.26 5.60
C ARG A 106 -2.51 8.78 5.72
N VAL A 107 -2.83 8.18 4.58
CA VAL A 107 -3.14 6.76 4.52
C VAL A 107 -1.85 5.93 4.52
N ASP A 108 -1.87 4.77 5.17
CA ASP A 108 -0.78 3.80 5.09
C ASP A 108 -0.62 3.33 3.64
N ALA A 109 0.62 3.24 3.17
CA ALA A 109 0.94 2.75 1.84
C ALA A 109 0.47 1.29 1.59
N ARG A 110 0.23 0.54 2.68
CA ARG A 110 -0.26 -0.85 2.66
C ARG A 110 -1.78 -0.97 2.79
N ALA A 111 -2.50 0.15 2.94
CA ALA A 111 -3.96 0.10 3.00
C ALA A 111 -4.52 -0.56 1.74
N SER A 112 -5.51 -1.42 1.90
CA SER A 112 -6.15 -2.11 0.77
C SER A 112 -6.91 -1.13 -0.13
N ASP A 113 -7.17 -1.52 -1.36
CA ASP A 113 -8.02 -0.73 -2.27
C ASP A 113 -9.41 -0.53 -1.69
N THR A 114 -9.95 -1.54 -1.02
CA THR A 114 -11.25 -1.48 -0.34
C THR A 114 -11.27 -0.42 0.75
N ASP A 115 -10.24 -0.39 1.62
CA ASP A 115 -10.15 0.62 2.68
C ASP A 115 -10.02 2.03 2.10
N LEU A 116 -9.17 2.18 1.06
CA LEU A 116 -8.97 3.47 0.40
C LEU A 116 -10.24 3.95 -0.31
N ASN A 117 -10.91 3.07 -1.03
CA ASN A 117 -12.15 3.39 -1.72
C ASN A 117 -13.25 3.79 -0.73
N THR A 118 -13.36 3.08 0.40
CA THR A 118 -14.30 3.41 1.47
C THR A 118 -14.00 4.79 2.07
N LEU A 119 -12.74 5.07 2.39
CA LEU A 119 -12.30 6.35 2.97
C LEU A 119 -12.56 7.53 2.04
N LEU A 120 -12.36 7.33 0.73
CA LEU A 120 -12.50 8.37 -0.29
C LEU A 120 -13.91 8.44 -0.89
N GLY A 121 -14.83 7.60 -0.45
CA GLY A 121 -16.19 7.53 -0.97
C GLY A 121 -16.27 7.06 -2.42
N ASN A 122 -15.28 6.31 -2.88
CA ASN A 122 -15.22 5.78 -4.23
C ASN A 122 -15.89 4.38 -4.31
N SER A 123 -16.49 4.10 -5.46
CA SER A 123 -17.00 2.77 -5.81
C SER A 123 -16.50 2.40 -7.20
N GLY A 124 -16.12 1.15 -7.42
CA GLY A 124 -15.61 0.70 -8.71
C GLY A 124 -14.73 -0.53 -8.58
N ALA A 125 -13.82 -0.70 -9.51
CA ALA A 125 -12.91 -1.83 -9.54
C ALA A 125 -12.00 -1.86 -8.31
N VAL A 126 -11.73 -3.07 -7.82
CA VAL A 126 -10.88 -3.33 -6.64
C VAL A 126 -9.74 -4.26 -7.06
N ALA A 127 -8.51 -3.85 -6.82
CA ALA A 127 -7.35 -4.66 -7.13
C ALA A 127 -6.90 -5.49 -5.92
N SER A 128 -6.50 -6.75 -6.17
CA SER A 128 -5.88 -7.59 -5.14
C SER A 128 -4.52 -7.07 -4.71
N ARG A 129 -3.81 -6.40 -5.64
CA ARG A 129 -2.48 -5.81 -5.45
C ARG A 129 -2.34 -4.57 -6.32
N ARG A 130 -1.54 -3.63 -5.86
CA ARG A 130 -1.16 -2.45 -6.62
C ARG A 130 0.28 -2.05 -6.36
N LEU A 131 0.79 -1.12 -7.14
CA LEU A 131 2.10 -0.52 -6.92
C LEU A 131 2.16 0.06 -5.50
N THR A 132 3.04 -0.50 -4.69
CA THR A 132 3.12 -0.21 -3.25
C THR A 132 3.48 1.26 -3.02
N GLY A 133 2.73 1.89 -2.15
CA GLY A 133 2.95 3.29 -1.76
C GLY A 133 2.30 4.31 -2.69
N ASP A 134 1.68 3.90 -3.78
CA ASP A 134 0.98 4.79 -4.69
C ASP A 134 -0.55 4.59 -4.63
N PRO A 135 -1.29 5.47 -3.98
CA PRO A 135 -2.75 5.41 -3.96
C PRO A 135 -3.38 5.70 -5.33
N ASN A 136 -2.63 6.28 -6.28
CA ASN A 136 -3.11 6.54 -7.64
C ASN A 136 -2.99 5.33 -8.57
N SER A 137 -2.43 4.24 -8.09
CA SER A 137 -2.34 2.96 -8.82
C SER A 137 -3.41 1.95 -8.40
N ARG A 138 -4.53 2.41 -7.80
CA ARG A 138 -5.64 1.55 -7.36
C ARG A 138 -6.43 0.98 -8.53
N GLY A 139 -7.12 -0.15 -8.28
CA GLY A 139 -7.98 -0.81 -9.25
C GLY A 139 -9.06 0.07 -9.87
N ILE A 140 -9.59 1.05 -9.13
CA ILE A 140 -10.61 1.97 -9.64
C ILE A 140 -10.15 2.75 -10.87
N PHE A 141 -8.86 3.04 -10.98
CA PHE A 141 -8.29 3.79 -12.10
C PHE A 141 -8.24 2.99 -13.42
N ALA A 142 -8.46 1.68 -13.36
CA ALA A 142 -8.66 0.88 -14.58
C ALA A 142 -10.03 1.10 -15.24
N THR A 143 -10.98 1.79 -14.57
CA THR A 143 -12.36 1.91 -15.03
C THR A 143 -12.95 3.30 -14.85
N ASP A 144 -12.16 4.30 -14.54
CA ASP A 144 -12.63 5.68 -14.33
C ASP A 144 -12.83 6.47 -15.63
N GLY A 145 -12.35 5.92 -16.76
CA GLY A 145 -12.45 6.54 -18.07
C GLY A 145 -11.43 7.63 -18.35
N ASP A 146 -10.46 7.83 -17.45
CA ASP A 146 -9.36 8.79 -17.63
C ASP A 146 -8.10 8.06 -18.14
N PRO A 147 -7.68 8.27 -19.40
CA PRO A 147 -6.50 7.60 -19.95
C PRO A 147 -5.17 8.05 -19.32
N SER A 148 -5.18 9.07 -18.45
CA SER A 148 -4.00 9.53 -17.72
C SER A 148 -3.82 8.83 -16.37
N SER A 149 -4.82 8.10 -15.92
CA SER A 149 -4.79 7.26 -14.72
C SER A 149 -4.70 5.78 -15.10
N ALA A 150 -4.18 4.95 -14.20
CA ALA A 150 -4.10 3.52 -14.43
C ALA A 150 -4.01 2.72 -13.12
N TRP A 151 -4.60 1.55 -13.08
CA TRP A 151 -4.18 0.55 -12.12
C TRP A 151 -2.81 0.02 -12.53
N ALA A 152 -1.86 0.01 -11.61
CA ALA A 152 -0.54 -0.57 -11.82
C ALA A 152 -0.25 -1.66 -10.79
N THR A 153 0.29 -2.78 -11.24
CA THR A 153 0.69 -3.92 -10.42
C THR A 153 1.98 -3.65 -9.65
N PRO A 154 2.34 -4.46 -8.62
CA PRO A 154 3.65 -4.37 -8.00
C PRO A 154 4.80 -4.71 -8.96
N PHE A 155 6.00 -4.22 -8.64
CA PHE A 155 7.23 -4.71 -9.25
C PHE A 155 7.44 -6.20 -8.97
N GLY A 156 8.07 -6.89 -9.89
CA GLY A 156 8.51 -8.28 -9.76
C GLY A 156 7.40 -9.32 -9.96
N THR A 157 6.15 -8.99 -9.70
CA THR A 157 5.04 -9.96 -9.69
C THR A 157 3.75 -9.45 -10.36
N PRO A 158 3.78 -9.00 -11.62
CA PRO A 158 2.56 -8.57 -12.31
C PRO A 158 1.58 -9.73 -12.55
N VAL A 159 2.10 -10.92 -12.84
CA VAL A 159 1.28 -12.13 -13.04
C VAL A 159 0.62 -12.59 -11.75
N GLY A 160 -0.64 -12.99 -11.83
CA GLY A 160 -1.49 -13.35 -10.69
C GLY A 160 -2.06 -12.13 -9.95
N SER A 161 -1.87 -10.92 -10.46
CA SER A 161 -2.61 -9.74 -9.98
C SER A 161 -4.03 -9.78 -10.52
N GLU A 162 -4.99 -9.43 -9.66
CA GLU A 162 -6.42 -9.54 -9.93
C GLU A 162 -7.10 -8.18 -9.81
N LEU A 163 -8.13 -8.02 -10.62
CA LEU A 163 -8.99 -6.85 -10.63
C LEU A 163 -10.46 -7.33 -10.60
N ASP A 164 -11.14 -7.03 -9.50
CA ASP A 164 -12.55 -7.30 -9.34
C ASP A 164 -13.38 -6.20 -10.00
N LEU A 165 -14.24 -6.60 -10.90
CA LEU A 165 -15.02 -5.76 -11.78
C LEU A 165 -16.50 -6.12 -11.71
N THR A 166 -17.37 -5.21 -12.18
CA THR A 166 -18.80 -5.48 -12.30
C THR A 166 -19.29 -5.17 -13.72
N ALA A 167 -19.76 -6.19 -14.42
CA ALA A 167 -20.41 -6.02 -15.71
C ALA A 167 -21.78 -5.36 -15.52
N THR A 168 -22.05 -4.28 -16.24
CA THR A 168 -23.30 -3.51 -16.15
C THR A 168 -24.40 -4.05 -17.04
N LYS A 169 -24.06 -4.90 -18.02
CA LYS A 169 -24.97 -5.54 -18.99
C LYS A 169 -24.60 -6.99 -19.20
N ASP A 170 -25.54 -7.76 -19.74
CA ASP A 170 -25.32 -9.14 -20.20
C ASP A 170 -24.67 -9.18 -21.58
N GLY A 171 -24.03 -10.32 -21.88
CA GLY A 171 -23.55 -10.64 -23.21
C GLY A 171 -22.33 -9.81 -23.63
N ILE A 172 -21.45 -9.49 -22.72
CA ILE A 172 -20.17 -8.84 -23.07
C ILE A 172 -19.27 -9.92 -23.68
N ASP A 173 -19.06 -9.86 -24.99
CA ASP A 173 -18.21 -10.76 -25.76
C ASP A 173 -16.82 -10.19 -26.08
N SER A 174 -16.63 -8.90 -25.80
CA SER A 174 -15.37 -8.21 -26.02
C SER A 174 -15.29 -6.92 -25.22
N PHE A 175 -14.08 -6.47 -24.92
CA PHE A 175 -13.81 -5.15 -24.35
C PHE A 175 -12.45 -4.61 -24.83
N SER A 176 -12.25 -3.31 -24.66
CA SER A 176 -10.97 -2.67 -24.91
C SER A 176 -10.20 -2.53 -23.62
N LEU A 177 -8.92 -2.91 -23.65
CA LEU A 177 -7.97 -2.75 -22.57
C LEU A 177 -6.92 -1.75 -23.02
N GLN A 178 -6.75 -0.65 -22.27
CA GLN A 178 -5.75 0.36 -22.59
C GLN A 178 -4.55 0.22 -21.67
N GLN A 179 -3.34 0.18 -22.24
CA GLN A 179 -2.08 0.01 -21.54
C GLN A 179 -1.13 1.14 -21.88
N PRO A 180 -0.33 1.65 -20.92
CA PRO A 180 0.74 2.60 -21.22
C PRO A 180 1.77 1.98 -22.17
N LEU A 181 2.09 2.68 -23.26
CA LEU A 181 3.14 2.31 -24.21
C LEU A 181 4.43 3.08 -23.90
N ASP A 182 4.99 2.84 -22.74
CA ASP A 182 6.20 3.49 -22.27
C ASP A 182 7.30 2.47 -21.94
N GLU A 183 8.44 2.96 -21.44
CA GLU A 183 9.56 2.11 -21.02
C GLU A 183 9.47 1.64 -19.56
N PHE A 184 8.40 2.02 -18.85
CA PHE A 184 8.26 1.82 -17.40
C PHE A 184 7.26 0.72 -17.04
N HIS A 185 6.55 0.15 -18.02
CA HIS A 185 5.56 -0.89 -17.81
C HIS A 185 5.80 -2.12 -18.68
N SER A 186 5.52 -3.30 -18.12
CA SER A 186 5.36 -4.55 -18.85
C SER A 186 3.97 -4.58 -19.49
N LEU A 187 3.84 -5.19 -20.68
CA LEU A 187 2.54 -5.28 -21.37
C LEU A 187 1.81 -6.56 -21.00
N ILE A 188 0.54 -6.46 -20.66
CA ILE A 188 -0.34 -7.60 -20.45
C ILE A 188 -0.65 -8.21 -21.81
N VAL A 189 -0.39 -9.52 -21.98
CA VAL A 189 -0.61 -10.26 -23.22
C VAL A 189 -1.61 -11.40 -23.08
N ALA A 190 -1.92 -11.83 -21.86
CA ALA A 190 -2.99 -12.78 -21.59
C ALA A 190 -3.61 -12.55 -20.22
N ILE A 191 -4.91 -12.79 -20.12
CA ILE A 191 -5.70 -12.67 -18.92
C ILE A 191 -6.61 -13.88 -18.75
N ARG A 192 -7.06 -14.08 -17.52
CA ARG A 192 -8.15 -14.99 -17.16
C ARG A 192 -9.34 -14.18 -16.71
N ILE A 193 -10.52 -14.55 -17.16
CA ILE A 193 -11.79 -14.04 -16.65
C ILE A 193 -12.45 -15.13 -15.84
N THR A 194 -12.89 -14.79 -14.63
CA THR A 194 -13.62 -15.68 -13.72
C THR A 194 -14.94 -15.05 -13.35
N GLN A 195 -16.05 -15.74 -13.59
CA GLN A 195 -17.40 -15.32 -13.19
C GLN A 195 -18.18 -16.50 -12.60
N GLY A 196 -18.39 -16.50 -11.30
CA GLY A 196 -18.96 -17.65 -10.57
C GLY A 196 -18.07 -18.88 -10.74
N ASP A 197 -18.64 -20.00 -11.19
CA ASP A 197 -17.91 -21.25 -11.41
C ASP A 197 -17.24 -21.35 -12.80
N ARG A 198 -17.40 -20.33 -13.65
CA ARG A 198 -16.81 -20.29 -15.00
C ARG A 198 -15.51 -19.54 -14.98
N SER A 199 -14.51 -20.09 -15.67
CA SER A 199 -13.22 -19.43 -15.83
C SER A 199 -12.62 -19.78 -17.19
N PHE A 200 -12.11 -18.80 -17.92
CA PHE A 200 -11.48 -18.98 -19.21
C PHE A 200 -10.32 -18.01 -19.41
N ASP A 201 -9.32 -18.45 -20.14
CA ASP A 201 -8.16 -17.64 -20.53
C ASP A 201 -8.41 -17.01 -21.90
N THR A 202 -7.90 -15.81 -22.10
CA THR A 202 -7.93 -15.12 -23.39
C THR A 202 -6.66 -14.31 -23.61
N GLU A 203 -6.28 -14.20 -24.87
CA GLU A 203 -5.16 -13.35 -25.30
C GLU A 203 -5.62 -11.90 -25.37
N VAL A 204 -4.72 -11.01 -24.98
CA VAL A 204 -4.88 -9.58 -25.19
C VAL A 204 -4.29 -9.24 -26.54
N GLY A 205 -5.07 -8.63 -27.41
CA GLY A 205 -4.63 -8.23 -28.76
C GLY A 205 -3.45 -7.27 -28.71
N HIS A 206 -2.76 -7.14 -29.83
CA HIS A 206 -1.66 -6.18 -29.93
C HIS A 206 -2.18 -4.75 -29.75
N PRO A 207 -1.54 -3.92 -28.89
CA PRO A 207 -1.98 -2.55 -28.69
C PRO A 207 -1.81 -1.69 -29.94
N ASP A 208 -2.77 -0.81 -30.18
CA ASP A 208 -2.66 0.25 -31.18
C ASP A 208 -1.70 1.38 -30.70
N GLU A 209 -1.56 2.44 -31.51
CA GLU A 209 -0.69 3.58 -31.18
C GLU A 209 -1.11 4.32 -29.91
N GLN A 210 -2.35 4.16 -29.46
CA GLN A 210 -2.89 4.73 -28.23
C GLN A 210 -2.82 3.74 -27.05
N GLY A 211 -2.23 2.57 -27.23
CA GLY A 211 -2.10 1.53 -26.21
C GLY A 211 -3.37 0.69 -26.02
N ARG A 212 -4.35 0.76 -26.94
CA ARG A 212 -5.61 0.03 -26.83
C ARG A 212 -5.48 -1.33 -27.49
N SER A 213 -5.88 -2.35 -26.75
CA SER A 213 -5.95 -3.73 -27.20
C SER A 213 -7.39 -4.22 -27.17
N LEU A 214 -7.86 -4.85 -28.22
CA LEU A 214 -9.13 -5.57 -28.19
C LEU A 214 -8.92 -6.90 -27.49
N VAL A 215 -9.79 -7.21 -26.54
CA VAL A 215 -9.88 -8.49 -25.85
C VAL A 215 -11.19 -9.16 -26.30
N ALA A 216 -11.09 -10.20 -27.11
CA ALA A 216 -12.24 -11.03 -27.48
C ALA A 216 -12.40 -12.15 -26.46
N LEU A 217 -13.60 -12.32 -25.94
CA LEU A 217 -13.89 -13.34 -24.94
C LEU A 217 -14.40 -14.63 -25.62
N PRO A 218 -13.86 -15.81 -25.24
CA PRO A 218 -14.35 -17.11 -25.76
C PRO A 218 -15.81 -17.36 -25.37
N GLU A 219 -16.22 -16.85 -24.22
CA GLU A 219 -17.57 -16.93 -23.70
C GLU A 219 -18.01 -15.55 -23.20
N PRO A 220 -19.28 -15.15 -23.42
CA PRO A 220 -19.74 -13.86 -22.96
C PRO A 220 -19.84 -13.77 -21.42
N VAL A 221 -19.47 -12.63 -20.88
CA VAL A 221 -19.65 -12.28 -19.47
C VAL A 221 -21.07 -11.77 -19.26
N SER A 222 -21.75 -12.29 -18.26
CA SER A 222 -23.08 -11.86 -17.84
C SER A 222 -23.01 -10.65 -16.91
N LYS A 223 -24.12 -9.94 -16.76
CA LYS A 223 -24.25 -8.87 -15.78
C LYS A 223 -23.92 -9.37 -14.36
N GLY A 224 -23.10 -8.62 -13.64
CA GLY A 224 -22.70 -8.95 -12.27
C GLY A 224 -21.18 -8.92 -12.07
N PRO A 225 -20.70 -9.36 -10.90
CA PRO A 225 -19.29 -9.36 -10.57
C PRO A 225 -18.52 -10.41 -11.38
N PHE A 226 -17.29 -10.06 -11.75
CA PHE A 226 -16.31 -10.96 -12.34
C PHE A 226 -14.90 -10.48 -11.99
N THR A 227 -13.93 -11.39 -12.05
CA THR A 227 -12.53 -11.10 -11.76
C THR A 227 -11.70 -11.25 -13.03
N LEU A 228 -10.85 -10.26 -13.30
CA LEU A 228 -9.80 -10.32 -14.31
C LEU A 228 -8.49 -10.63 -13.60
N THR A 229 -7.81 -11.71 -14.00
CA THR A 229 -6.48 -12.09 -13.49
C THR A 229 -5.45 -11.97 -14.60
N ILE A 230 -4.33 -11.31 -14.37
CA ILE A 230 -3.21 -11.28 -15.31
C ILE A 230 -2.53 -12.64 -15.32
N THR A 231 -2.52 -13.33 -16.45
CA THR A 231 -1.90 -14.67 -16.59
C THR A 231 -0.55 -14.63 -17.29
N ARG A 232 -0.32 -13.62 -18.14
CA ARG A 232 0.96 -13.47 -18.84
C ARG A 232 1.21 -12.02 -19.22
N VAL A 233 2.47 -11.63 -19.15
CA VAL A 233 2.97 -10.31 -19.57
C VAL A 233 4.13 -10.46 -20.55
N ALA A 234 4.29 -9.51 -21.47
CA ALA A 234 5.55 -9.30 -22.18
C ALA A 234 6.44 -8.50 -21.23
N GLU A 235 7.34 -9.20 -20.58
CA GLU A 235 8.15 -8.66 -19.48
C GLU A 235 9.12 -7.58 -19.97
N ARG A 236 9.15 -6.49 -19.21
CA ARG A 236 10.24 -5.52 -19.21
C ARG A 236 10.88 -5.53 -17.85
N THR A 237 12.19 -5.39 -17.80
CA THR A 237 12.95 -5.46 -16.54
C THR A 237 13.70 -4.17 -16.28
N THR A 238 13.94 -3.88 -15.02
CA THR A 238 14.80 -2.83 -14.53
C THR A 238 15.68 -3.38 -13.41
N ILE A 239 16.61 -2.57 -12.92
CA ILE A 239 17.43 -2.95 -11.76
C ILE A 239 16.79 -2.38 -10.49
N ASP A 240 16.45 -3.24 -9.55
CA ASP A 240 16.09 -2.81 -8.21
C ASP A 240 17.32 -2.17 -7.55
N ARG A 241 17.25 -0.85 -7.35
CA ARG A 241 18.37 -0.09 -6.80
C ARG A 241 18.72 -0.45 -5.36
N ARG A 242 17.81 -1.12 -4.66
CA ARG A 242 18.01 -1.54 -3.26
C ARG A 242 18.89 -2.77 -3.18
N TYR A 243 18.70 -3.71 -4.11
CA TYR A 243 19.35 -5.02 -4.08
C TYR A 243 20.35 -5.21 -5.24
N GLY A 244 20.29 -4.35 -6.27
CA GLY A 244 21.13 -4.48 -7.48
C GLY A 244 20.70 -5.63 -8.40
N GLU A 245 19.51 -6.19 -8.20
CA GLU A 245 18.99 -7.33 -8.94
C GLU A 245 17.98 -6.91 -10.01
N PRO A 246 17.87 -7.65 -11.12
CA PRO A 246 16.81 -7.44 -12.10
C PRO A 246 15.44 -7.68 -11.48
N THR A 247 14.50 -6.78 -11.75
CA THR A 247 13.09 -6.93 -11.36
C THR A 247 12.19 -6.62 -12.54
N ILE A 248 11.03 -7.32 -12.61
CA ILE A 248 10.04 -7.08 -13.66
C ILE A 248 9.32 -5.76 -13.37
N LEU A 249 9.16 -4.93 -14.39
CA LEU A 249 8.40 -3.70 -14.31
C LEU A 249 6.91 -3.99 -14.12
N PRO A 250 6.16 -3.11 -13.42
CA PRO A 250 4.72 -3.22 -13.27
C PRO A 250 4.02 -3.36 -14.62
N ALA A 251 2.87 -4.02 -14.63
CA ALA A 251 1.91 -3.90 -15.71
C ALA A 251 0.81 -2.91 -15.29
N ALA A 252 0.24 -2.17 -16.24
CA ALA A 252 -0.78 -1.17 -15.95
C ALA A 252 -1.91 -1.17 -16.99
N ILE A 253 -3.11 -0.84 -16.58
CA ILE A 253 -4.32 -0.65 -17.40
C ILE A 253 -5.19 0.45 -16.85
#